data_6c97b47ffd48bff023e0d5217e5b3888
#
_entry.id   6c97b47ffd48bff023e0d5217e5b3888
#
_cell.length_a   1.000
_cell.length_b   1.000
_cell.length_c   1.000
_cell.angle_alpha   90.00
_cell.angle_beta   90.00
_cell.angle_gamma   90.00
#
_symmetry.space_group_name_H-M   'P 1'
#
loop_
_entity.id
_entity.type
_entity.pdbx_description
1 polymer ?
#
loop_
_entity_poly.entity_id
_entity_poly.type
_entity_poly.pdbx_seq_one_letter_code
_entity_poly.pdbx_strand_id
1 'polypeptide(L)'
;MSIHKFQAEVTQLLHLIVHSLYSHKEIFLRELISNSSDALDKLKYLTLTDPAYRELSFEPRIDIRFDEKKGEILEISDTGIGMNEQELIENLGKIASSGTRSFLERITGNEAKDSNLIGQFGVGFYSAFMVSEKVEVISKKAGEDRAFKWISDGKGDYEVKEAERDASGTTVICHLNEDGQEYTSQWQIESIVKKYSNHIPLSLIHI
;
A
#
# COMPACT_ATOMS: atom_id res chain seq x y z
N MET A 1 24.30 -35.88 -9.24
CA MET A 1 23.09 -35.08 -9.46
C MET A 1 23.43 -33.63 -9.12
N SER A 2 23.29 -32.69 -10.07
CA SER A 2 23.45 -31.27 -9.81
C SER A 2 22.08 -30.65 -9.55
N ILE A 3 21.93 -29.91 -8.44
CA ILE A 3 20.70 -29.18 -8.09
C ILE A 3 20.89 -27.74 -8.57
N HIS A 4 20.01 -27.28 -9.42
CA HIS A 4 19.98 -25.88 -9.91
C HIS A 4 18.80 -25.13 -9.29
N LYS A 5 19.01 -23.85 -8.97
CA LYS A 5 17.93 -22.94 -8.51
C LYS A 5 17.40 -22.14 -9.69
N PHE A 6 16.08 -21.94 -9.73
CA PHE A 6 15.48 -20.98 -10.67
C PHE A 6 16.00 -19.56 -10.37
N GLN A 7 16.30 -18.82 -11.43
CA GLN A 7 16.61 -17.39 -11.37
C GLN A 7 15.45 -16.64 -12.02
N ALA A 8 15.03 -15.54 -11.41
CA ALA A 8 13.98 -14.68 -11.95
C ALA A 8 14.57 -13.32 -12.29
N GLU A 9 14.24 -12.81 -13.47
CA GLU A 9 14.49 -11.42 -13.87
C GLU A 9 13.40 -10.52 -13.30
N VAL A 10 13.77 -9.61 -12.41
CA VAL A 10 12.86 -8.73 -11.66
C VAL A 10 12.00 -7.90 -12.62
N THR A 11 12.58 -7.34 -13.67
CA THR A 11 11.88 -6.54 -14.67
C THR A 11 10.80 -7.32 -15.40
N GLN A 12 11.08 -8.57 -15.80
CA GLN A 12 10.10 -9.44 -16.44
C GLN A 12 8.99 -9.85 -15.48
N LEU A 13 9.33 -10.10 -14.21
CA LEU A 13 8.33 -10.43 -13.19
C LEU A 13 7.38 -9.26 -12.92
N LEU A 14 7.90 -8.04 -12.78
CA LEU A 14 7.09 -6.83 -12.67
C LEU A 14 6.19 -6.64 -13.90
N HIS A 15 6.73 -6.82 -15.10
CA HIS A 15 5.94 -6.74 -16.33
C HIS A 15 4.78 -7.75 -16.34
N LEU A 16 5.01 -8.99 -15.91
CA LEU A 16 3.95 -10.01 -15.83
C LEU A 16 2.88 -9.63 -14.79
N ILE A 17 3.28 -9.11 -13.62
CA ILE A 17 2.34 -8.65 -12.59
C ILE A 17 1.47 -7.52 -13.12
N VAL A 18 2.10 -6.51 -13.74
CA VAL A 18 1.40 -5.31 -14.24
C VAL A 18 0.49 -5.63 -15.44
N HIS A 19 0.89 -6.51 -16.36
CA HIS A 19 0.19 -6.69 -17.63
C HIS A 19 -0.60 -8.01 -17.76
N SER A 20 -0.38 -8.99 -16.90
CA SER A 20 -0.96 -10.33 -17.08
C SER A 20 -1.70 -10.87 -15.86
N LEU A 21 -1.40 -10.40 -14.65
CA LEU A 21 -1.99 -10.96 -13.44
C LEU A 21 -3.42 -10.48 -13.20
N TYR A 22 -3.75 -9.26 -13.61
CA TYR A 22 -5.04 -8.64 -13.37
C TYR A 22 -5.78 -8.34 -14.68
N SER A 23 -7.00 -8.87 -14.80
CA SER A 23 -7.87 -8.64 -15.98
C SER A 23 -8.52 -7.25 -15.99
N HIS A 24 -8.61 -6.60 -14.84
CA HIS A 24 -9.27 -5.31 -14.66
C HIS A 24 -8.34 -4.35 -13.93
N LYS A 25 -8.05 -3.20 -14.55
CA LYS A 25 -7.13 -2.20 -13.99
C LYS A 25 -7.64 -1.60 -12.69
N GLU A 26 -8.93 -1.43 -12.52
CA GLU A 26 -9.57 -0.90 -11.30
C GLU A 26 -9.19 -1.65 -10.01
N ILE A 27 -8.64 -2.86 -10.14
CA ILE A 27 -8.14 -3.67 -9.02
C ILE A 27 -7.02 -2.97 -8.26
N PHE A 28 -6.23 -2.11 -8.91
CA PHE A 28 -5.16 -1.36 -8.23
C PHE A 28 -5.71 -0.57 -7.02
N LEU A 29 -6.85 0.08 -7.18
CA LEU A 29 -7.45 0.88 -6.10
C LEU A 29 -7.91 -0.03 -4.93
N ARG A 30 -8.51 -1.19 -5.25
CA ARG A 30 -8.85 -2.20 -4.23
C ARG A 30 -7.62 -2.63 -3.44
N GLU A 31 -6.52 -2.95 -4.10
CA GLU A 31 -5.29 -3.40 -3.46
C GLU A 31 -4.67 -2.32 -2.57
N LEU A 32 -4.62 -1.07 -3.02
CA LEU A 32 -4.09 0.04 -2.24
C LEU A 32 -4.97 0.33 -1.00
N ILE A 33 -6.30 0.33 -1.15
CA ILE A 33 -7.22 0.50 -0.01
C ILE A 33 -7.09 -0.67 0.98
N SER A 34 -6.97 -1.91 0.49
CA SER A 34 -6.78 -3.08 1.37
C SER A 34 -5.48 -3.01 2.14
N ASN A 35 -4.38 -2.56 1.51
CA ASN A 35 -3.11 -2.35 2.20
C ASN A 35 -3.21 -1.26 3.27
N SER A 36 -3.94 -0.19 2.98
CA SER A 36 -4.22 0.88 3.95
C SER A 36 -5.04 0.37 5.13
N SER A 37 -6.09 -0.43 4.88
CA SER A 37 -6.89 -1.08 5.92
C SER A 37 -6.04 -2.00 6.80
N ASP A 38 -5.21 -2.84 6.20
CA ASP A 38 -4.29 -3.71 6.94
C ASP A 38 -3.32 -2.91 7.83
N ALA A 39 -2.85 -1.74 7.36
CA ALA A 39 -1.96 -0.87 8.12
C ALA A 39 -2.67 -0.26 9.35
N LEU A 40 -3.94 0.10 9.22
CA LEU A 40 -4.78 0.59 10.32
C LEU A 40 -5.04 -0.51 11.35
N ASP A 41 -5.41 -1.72 10.91
CA ASP A 41 -5.68 -2.86 11.78
C ASP A 41 -4.44 -3.29 12.55
N LYS A 42 -3.26 -3.26 11.92
CA LYS A 42 -1.98 -3.51 12.59
C LYS A 42 -1.70 -2.50 13.69
N LEU A 43 -1.88 -1.20 13.42
CA LEU A 43 -1.67 -0.17 14.44
C LEU A 43 -2.68 -0.33 15.58
N LYS A 44 -3.96 -0.55 15.26
CA LYS A 44 -5.00 -0.81 16.26
C LYS A 44 -4.66 -2.00 17.15
N TYR A 45 -4.20 -3.10 16.56
CA TYR A 45 -3.77 -4.28 17.32
C TYR A 45 -2.61 -3.93 18.26
N LEU A 46 -1.59 -3.23 17.79
CA LEU A 46 -0.42 -2.86 18.60
C LEU A 46 -0.77 -1.89 19.74
N THR A 47 -1.70 -0.96 19.53
CA THR A 47 -2.16 -0.08 20.63
C THR A 47 -2.82 -0.86 21.78
N LEU A 48 -3.35 -2.05 21.50
CA LEU A 48 -3.98 -2.91 22.53
C LEU A 48 -2.98 -3.87 23.19
N THR A 49 -1.95 -4.30 22.45
CA THR A 49 -1.09 -5.43 22.86
C THR A 49 0.34 -5.03 23.22
N ASP A 50 0.86 -3.93 22.66
CA ASP A 50 2.25 -3.49 22.86
C ASP A 50 2.31 -2.18 23.65
N PRO A 51 2.98 -2.16 24.83
CA PRO A 51 3.14 -0.95 25.63
C PRO A 51 3.75 0.24 24.89
N ALA A 52 4.62 0.00 23.89
CA ALA A 52 5.27 1.07 23.12
C ALA A 52 4.28 1.88 22.25
N TYR A 53 3.14 1.29 21.90
CA TYR A 53 2.11 1.92 21.06
C TYR A 53 0.86 2.36 21.84
N ARG A 54 0.75 1.99 23.14
CA ARG A 54 -0.47 2.19 23.96
C ARG A 54 -0.87 3.65 24.13
N GLU A 55 0.12 4.56 24.15
CA GLU A 55 -0.13 5.99 24.36
C GLU A 55 -0.28 6.76 23.03
N LEU A 56 -0.14 6.08 21.90
CA LEU A 56 -0.33 6.71 20.60
C LEU A 56 -1.81 6.95 20.34
N SER A 57 -2.17 8.22 20.19
CA SER A 57 -3.50 8.60 19.72
C SER A 57 -3.53 8.55 18.19
N PHE A 58 -4.43 7.77 17.63
CA PHE A 58 -4.67 7.80 16.20
C PHE A 58 -6.16 7.70 15.89
N GLU A 59 -6.56 8.34 14.81
CA GLU A 59 -7.91 8.22 14.26
C GLU A 59 -7.81 7.42 12.96
N PRO A 60 -8.42 6.20 12.89
CA PRO A 60 -8.36 5.37 11.70
C PRO A 60 -9.02 6.06 10.52
N ARG A 61 -8.24 6.33 9.46
CA ARG A 61 -8.74 7.03 8.28
C ARG A 61 -7.97 6.61 7.02
N ILE A 62 -8.70 6.54 5.91
CA ILE A 62 -8.15 6.45 4.57
C ILE A 62 -8.70 7.61 3.75
N ASP A 63 -7.80 8.42 3.19
CA ASP A 63 -8.13 9.53 2.31
C ASP A 63 -7.76 9.18 0.88
N ILE A 64 -8.66 9.46 -0.07
CA ILE A 64 -8.37 9.39 -1.50
C ILE A 64 -8.48 10.80 -2.06
N ARG A 65 -7.41 11.29 -2.70
CA ARG A 65 -7.33 12.63 -3.27
C ARG A 65 -6.96 12.57 -4.74
N PHE A 66 -7.57 13.41 -5.54
CA PHE A 66 -7.29 13.53 -6.97
C PHE A 66 -7.66 14.91 -7.49
N ASP A 67 -7.07 15.30 -8.62
CA ASP A 67 -7.43 16.56 -9.30
C ASP A 67 -8.15 16.20 -10.61
N GLU A 68 -9.48 16.36 -10.61
CA GLU A 68 -10.32 16.10 -11.79
C GLU A 68 -9.95 16.95 -13.02
N LYS A 69 -9.36 18.13 -12.81
CA LYS A 69 -9.03 19.05 -13.91
C LYS A 69 -7.75 18.68 -14.63
N LYS A 70 -6.74 18.23 -13.87
CA LYS A 70 -5.43 17.86 -14.44
C LYS A 70 -5.37 16.39 -14.82
N GLY A 71 -6.05 15.51 -14.05
CA GLY A 71 -6.06 14.08 -14.31
C GLY A 71 -4.70 13.38 -14.17
N GLU A 72 -3.76 14.01 -13.43
CA GLU A 72 -2.36 13.57 -13.42
C GLU A 72 -1.99 12.75 -12.17
N ILE A 73 -2.68 12.99 -11.06
CA ILE A 73 -2.30 12.43 -9.75
C ILE A 73 -3.53 11.85 -9.05
N LEU A 74 -3.34 10.64 -8.49
CA LEU A 74 -4.23 10.02 -7.52
C LEU A 74 -3.42 9.67 -6.28
N GLU A 75 -3.88 10.11 -5.11
CA GLU A 75 -3.26 9.84 -3.81
C GLU A 75 -4.17 8.96 -2.96
N ILE A 76 -3.62 7.94 -2.32
CA ILE A 76 -4.26 7.15 -1.28
C ILE A 76 -3.41 7.26 -0.02
N SER A 77 -4.00 7.79 1.05
CA SER A 77 -3.30 8.06 2.31
C SER A 77 -4.02 7.41 3.48
N ASP A 78 -3.28 6.72 4.35
CA ASP A 78 -3.78 6.15 5.59
C ASP A 78 -3.09 6.75 6.82
N THR A 79 -3.71 6.57 7.98
CA THR A 79 -3.19 6.93 9.30
C THR A 79 -2.72 5.69 10.09
N GLY A 80 -2.32 4.62 9.39
CA GLY A 80 -1.95 3.35 9.99
C GLY A 80 -0.53 3.31 10.57
N ILE A 81 0.00 2.08 10.70
CA ILE A 81 1.30 1.83 11.33
C ILE A 81 2.46 2.52 10.60
N GLY A 82 2.36 2.76 9.29
CA GLY A 82 3.43 3.28 8.48
C GLY A 82 4.65 2.34 8.38
N MET A 83 5.70 2.85 7.74
CA MET A 83 6.95 2.13 7.51
C MET A 83 8.14 3.07 7.72
N ASN A 84 9.22 2.57 8.33
CA ASN A 84 10.52 3.21 8.31
C ASN A 84 11.31 2.85 7.03
N GLU A 85 12.55 3.36 6.90
CA GLU A 85 13.39 3.14 5.72
C GLU A 85 13.61 1.66 5.43
N GLN A 86 13.98 0.90 6.44
CA GLN A 86 14.24 -0.54 6.31
C GLN A 86 13.00 -1.31 5.86
N GLU A 87 11.84 -0.98 6.43
CA GLU A 87 10.57 -1.62 6.07
C GLU A 87 10.10 -1.23 4.66
N LEU A 88 10.36 -0.01 4.19
CA LEU A 88 10.11 0.39 2.80
C LEU A 88 10.94 -0.46 1.83
N ILE A 89 12.23 -0.64 2.12
CA ILE A 89 13.13 -1.48 1.32
C ILE A 89 12.67 -2.95 1.33
N GLU A 90 12.29 -3.47 2.48
CA GLU A 90 11.89 -4.88 2.62
C GLU A 90 10.54 -5.19 2.00
N ASN A 91 9.55 -4.30 2.15
CA ASN A 91 8.18 -4.53 1.70
C ASN A 91 7.92 -4.08 0.26
N LEU A 92 8.59 -3.01 -0.20
CA LEU A 92 8.39 -2.47 -1.55
C LEU A 92 9.58 -2.72 -2.49
N GLY A 93 10.75 -3.03 -1.96
CA GLY A 93 11.94 -3.36 -2.76
C GLY A 93 12.08 -4.85 -3.08
N LYS A 94 11.29 -5.71 -2.45
CA LYS A 94 11.30 -7.17 -2.69
C LYS A 94 9.94 -7.63 -3.18
N ILE A 95 9.86 -8.09 -4.43
CA ILE A 95 8.62 -8.62 -4.99
C ILE A 95 8.18 -9.86 -4.21
N ALA A 96 6.87 -9.97 -3.97
CA ALA A 96 6.24 -11.02 -3.15
C ALA A 96 6.70 -11.03 -1.67
N SER A 97 7.19 -9.91 -1.16
CA SER A 97 7.39 -9.67 0.27
C SER A 97 6.14 -9.02 0.86
N SER A 98 5.64 -9.52 1.97
CA SER A 98 4.44 -8.99 2.61
C SER A 98 4.66 -8.72 4.09
N GLY A 99 4.63 -7.44 4.46
CA GLY A 99 4.63 -7.02 5.86
C GLY A 99 3.39 -7.52 6.63
N THR A 100 2.29 -7.77 5.93
CA THR A 100 1.08 -8.37 6.50
C THR A 100 1.31 -9.84 6.86
N ARG A 101 1.96 -10.62 5.99
CA ARG A 101 2.33 -12.01 6.29
C ARG A 101 3.30 -12.08 7.48
N SER A 102 4.36 -11.27 7.46
CA SER A 102 5.33 -11.23 8.57
C SER A 102 4.71 -10.82 9.89
N PHE A 103 3.68 -9.98 9.86
CA PHE A 103 2.92 -9.61 11.05
C PHE A 103 2.05 -10.78 11.53
N LEU A 104 1.31 -11.46 10.66
CA LEU A 104 0.49 -12.64 10.98
C LEU A 104 1.31 -13.78 11.58
N GLU A 105 2.53 -13.99 11.12
CA GLU A 105 3.45 -15.01 11.66
C GLU A 105 3.90 -14.72 13.09
N ARG A 106 3.87 -13.45 13.53
CA ARG A 106 4.19 -13.02 14.90
C ARG A 106 3.02 -13.11 15.87
N ILE A 107 1.79 -13.08 15.36
CA ILE A 107 0.58 -13.23 16.16
C ILE A 107 0.35 -14.72 16.37
N THR A 108 0.19 -15.16 17.62
CA THR A 108 -0.01 -16.57 17.99
C THR A 108 -1.43 -16.83 18.50
N GLY A 109 -1.96 -18.03 18.25
CA GLY A 109 -3.25 -18.49 18.79
C GLY A 109 -4.49 -18.06 18.00
N ASN A 110 -5.60 -17.82 18.69
CA ASN A 110 -6.88 -17.46 18.08
C ASN A 110 -6.87 -16.08 17.42
N GLU A 111 -6.04 -15.17 17.88
CA GLU A 111 -5.91 -13.81 17.34
C GLU A 111 -5.48 -13.79 15.87
N ALA A 112 -4.62 -14.74 15.46
CA ALA A 112 -4.23 -14.89 14.05
C ALA A 112 -5.40 -15.34 13.15
N LYS A 113 -6.38 -16.06 13.71
CA LYS A 113 -7.58 -16.54 12.99
C LYS A 113 -8.65 -15.46 12.88
N ASP A 114 -8.68 -14.53 13.85
CA ASP A 114 -9.66 -13.44 13.91
C ASP A 114 -9.18 -12.17 13.17
N SER A 115 -7.93 -12.16 12.68
CA SER A 115 -7.40 -11.04 11.91
C SER A 115 -7.95 -11.06 10.47
N ASN A 116 -8.63 -9.98 10.07
CA ASN A 116 -9.18 -9.78 8.73
C ASN A 116 -8.16 -9.20 7.73
N LEU A 117 -6.86 -9.43 7.95
CA LEU A 117 -5.80 -8.88 7.11
C LEU A 117 -5.79 -9.52 5.71
N ILE A 118 -5.74 -8.71 4.66
CA ILE A 118 -5.99 -9.09 3.27
C ILE A 118 -4.70 -9.25 2.45
N GLY A 119 -3.73 -8.35 2.60
CA GLY A 119 -2.54 -8.21 1.76
C GLY A 119 -1.42 -9.24 2.02
N GLN A 120 -1.71 -10.54 1.95
CA GLN A 120 -0.76 -11.59 2.36
C GLN A 120 0.31 -11.94 1.30
N PHE A 121 0.09 -11.65 0.02
CA PHE A 121 0.94 -12.10 -1.08
C PHE A 121 2.07 -11.16 -1.46
N GLY A 122 1.99 -9.86 -1.08
CA GLY A 122 3.03 -8.86 -1.34
C GLY A 122 3.20 -8.51 -2.83
N VAL A 123 2.15 -8.68 -3.65
CA VAL A 123 2.15 -8.32 -5.08
C VAL A 123 1.11 -7.26 -5.43
N GLY A 124 0.11 -7.06 -4.58
CA GLY A 124 -1.00 -6.14 -4.83
C GLY A 124 -0.56 -4.69 -5.05
N PHE A 125 0.45 -4.22 -4.29
CA PHE A 125 1.00 -2.88 -4.43
C PHE A 125 1.45 -2.55 -5.85
N TYR A 126 2.10 -3.50 -6.54
CA TYR A 126 2.63 -3.27 -7.89
C TYR A 126 1.54 -3.10 -8.96
N SER A 127 0.28 -3.42 -8.64
CA SER A 127 -0.85 -3.12 -9.53
C SER A 127 -1.02 -1.61 -9.78
N ALA A 128 -0.49 -0.74 -8.93
CA ALA A 128 -0.45 0.71 -9.13
C ALA A 128 0.25 1.09 -10.44
N PHE A 129 1.24 0.32 -10.90
CA PHE A 129 1.93 0.56 -12.16
C PHE A 129 1.10 0.22 -13.42
N MET A 130 -0.07 -0.40 -13.28
CA MET A 130 -1.01 -0.61 -14.38
C MET A 130 -1.60 0.72 -14.87
N VAL A 131 -1.68 1.71 -13.98
CA VAL A 131 -2.35 3.01 -14.20
C VAL A 131 -1.41 4.19 -13.98
N SER A 132 -0.14 3.94 -13.68
CA SER A 132 0.83 4.98 -13.32
C SER A 132 2.15 4.77 -14.07
N GLU A 133 2.76 5.86 -14.52
CA GLU A 133 4.13 5.87 -15.05
C GLU A 133 5.19 5.99 -13.94
N LYS A 134 4.79 6.49 -12.77
CA LYS A 134 5.63 6.62 -11.59
C LYS A 134 4.78 6.50 -10.33
N VAL A 135 5.30 5.84 -9.31
CA VAL A 135 4.68 5.73 -7.98
C VAL A 135 5.65 6.24 -6.93
N GLU A 136 5.15 7.11 -6.04
CA GLU A 136 5.86 7.56 -4.85
C GLU A 136 5.12 7.06 -3.60
N VAL A 137 5.85 6.62 -2.60
CA VAL A 137 5.29 6.19 -1.31
C VAL A 137 5.97 6.97 -0.21
N ILE A 138 5.24 7.83 0.49
CA ILE A 138 5.73 8.58 1.65
C ILE A 138 5.20 7.89 2.89
N SER A 139 6.08 7.48 3.79
CA SER A 139 5.69 6.75 4.99
C SER A 139 6.44 7.21 6.23
N LYS A 140 5.72 7.26 7.35
CA LYS A 140 6.25 7.51 8.69
C LYS A 140 5.75 6.44 9.63
N LYS A 141 6.66 5.71 10.25
CA LYS A 141 6.30 4.66 11.19
C LYS A 141 5.76 5.25 12.49
N ALA A 142 4.70 4.66 13.02
CA ALA A 142 4.13 5.05 14.29
C ALA A 142 5.17 4.90 15.41
N GLY A 143 5.32 5.95 16.23
CA GLY A 143 6.32 6.00 17.29
C GLY A 143 7.73 6.44 16.84
N GLU A 144 7.93 6.71 15.56
CA GLU A 144 9.21 7.23 15.02
C GLU A 144 9.06 8.67 14.52
N ASP A 145 10.15 9.46 14.57
CA ASP A 145 10.13 10.88 14.19
C ASP A 145 10.40 11.10 12.70
N ARG A 146 11.09 10.15 12.04
CA ARG A 146 11.55 10.27 10.65
C ARG A 146 10.56 9.67 9.68
N ALA A 147 10.36 10.36 8.57
CA ALA A 147 9.60 9.86 7.43
C ALA A 147 10.52 9.61 6.23
N PHE A 148 10.14 8.68 5.37
CA PHE A 148 10.90 8.31 4.18
C PHE A 148 10.00 8.25 2.96
N LYS A 149 10.60 8.48 1.80
CA LYS A 149 9.95 8.39 0.49
C LYS A 149 10.63 7.31 -0.33
N TRP A 150 9.85 6.38 -0.85
CA TRP A 150 10.22 5.42 -1.87
C TRP A 150 9.66 5.88 -3.22
N ILE A 151 10.45 5.74 -4.31
CA ILE A 151 10.08 6.20 -5.65
C ILE A 151 10.50 5.14 -6.67
N SER A 152 9.62 4.79 -7.61
CA SER A 152 9.95 3.93 -8.76
C SER A 152 9.06 4.22 -9.96
N ASP A 153 9.56 3.88 -11.15
CA ASP A 153 8.80 3.85 -12.41
C ASP A 153 8.32 2.43 -12.79
N GLY A 154 8.55 1.44 -11.90
CA GLY A 154 8.15 0.06 -12.13
C GLY A 154 9.03 -0.73 -13.10
N LYS A 155 10.17 -0.17 -13.59
CA LYS A 155 11.06 -0.81 -14.57
C LYS A 155 12.25 -1.55 -13.96
N GLY A 156 12.27 -1.69 -12.63
CA GLY A 156 13.25 -2.51 -11.92
C GLY A 156 14.04 -1.77 -10.85
N ASP A 157 14.19 -0.45 -10.95
CA ASP A 157 14.91 0.36 -9.99
C ASP A 157 13.95 1.16 -9.08
N TYR A 158 14.43 1.49 -7.89
CA TYR A 158 13.74 2.38 -6.95
C TYR A 158 14.75 3.20 -6.14
N GLU A 159 14.30 4.36 -5.67
CA GLU A 159 15.06 5.25 -4.78
C GLU A 159 14.35 5.32 -3.42
N VAL A 160 15.13 5.36 -2.33
CA VAL A 160 14.62 5.68 -0.99
C VAL A 160 15.38 6.88 -0.46
N LYS A 161 14.66 7.86 0.07
CA LYS A 161 15.23 9.06 0.68
C LYS A 161 14.39 9.58 1.83
N GLU A 162 14.98 10.39 2.67
CA GLU A 162 14.27 11.08 3.76
C GLU A 162 13.20 12.03 3.19
N ALA A 163 12.09 12.13 3.90
CA ALA A 163 10.95 12.97 3.54
C ALA A 163 10.30 13.57 4.79
N GLU A 164 9.33 14.46 4.59
CA GLU A 164 8.53 15.05 5.67
C GLU A 164 7.13 14.46 5.66
N ARG A 165 6.64 14.10 6.84
CA ARG A 165 5.25 13.70 7.10
C ARG A 165 4.94 13.94 8.57
N ASP A 166 3.86 14.67 8.86
CA ASP A 166 3.51 15.05 10.24
C ASP A 166 3.03 13.82 11.05
N ALA A 167 2.02 13.12 10.57
CA ALA A 167 1.43 11.98 11.25
C ALA A 167 1.98 10.64 10.74
N SER A 168 1.90 9.59 11.58
CA SER A 168 2.17 8.22 11.15
C SER A 168 1.23 7.76 10.02
N GLY A 169 1.62 6.73 9.31
CA GLY A 169 0.87 6.16 8.20
C GLY A 169 1.61 6.23 6.87
N THR A 170 0.90 5.95 5.79
CA THR A 170 1.47 5.89 4.44
C THR A 170 0.62 6.67 3.45
N THR A 171 1.28 7.38 2.53
CA THR A 171 0.65 8.01 1.36
C THR A 171 1.26 7.40 0.10
N VAL A 172 0.44 6.79 -0.74
CA VAL A 172 0.81 6.32 -2.07
C VAL A 172 0.34 7.35 -3.08
N ILE A 173 1.26 7.88 -3.87
CA ILE A 173 1.03 8.90 -4.91
C ILE A 173 1.26 8.23 -6.26
N CYS A 174 0.20 8.07 -7.02
CA CYS A 174 0.20 7.54 -8.37
C CYS A 174 0.27 8.69 -9.36
N HIS A 175 1.37 8.82 -10.11
CA HIS A 175 1.47 9.68 -11.29
C HIS A 175 0.86 8.92 -12.47
N LEU A 176 -0.35 9.30 -12.83
CA LEU A 176 -1.19 8.52 -13.72
C LEU A 176 -0.68 8.58 -15.18
N ASN A 177 -0.70 7.44 -15.84
CA ASN A 177 -0.54 7.34 -17.28
C ASN A 177 -1.88 7.60 -18.01
N GLU A 178 -1.92 7.50 -19.33
CA GLU A 178 -3.14 7.70 -20.12
C GLU A 178 -4.30 6.79 -19.68
N ASP A 179 -4.01 5.53 -19.36
CA ASP A 179 -4.99 4.56 -18.87
C ASP A 179 -5.49 4.86 -17.45
N GLY A 180 -4.71 5.60 -16.68
CA GLY A 180 -5.02 5.97 -15.30
C GLY A 180 -5.92 7.20 -15.16
N GLN A 181 -6.01 8.04 -16.19
CA GLN A 181 -6.74 9.33 -16.12
C GLN A 181 -8.23 9.16 -15.82
N GLU A 182 -8.84 8.05 -16.21
CA GLU A 182 -10.24 7.76 -15.89
C GLU A 182 -10.50 7.67 -14.35
N TYR A 183 -9.47 7.37 -13.55
CA TYR A 183 -9.57 7.23 -12.09
C TYR A 183 -9.43 8.56 -11.32
N THR A 184 -9.52 9.69 -12.00
CA THR A 184 -9.61 11.03 -11.37
C THR A 184 -11.04 11.58 -11.33
N SER A 185 -12.04 10.76 -11.60
CA SER A 185 -13.46 11.09 -11.50
C SER A 185 -14.04 10.59 -10.17
N GLN A 186 -14.73 11.47 -9.44
CA GLN A 186 -15.39 11.11 -8.19
C GLN A 186 -16.35 9.94 -8.36
N TRP A 187 -17.15 9.94 -9.42
CA TRP A 187 -18.11 8.86 -9.70
C TRP A 187 -17.40 7.51 -9.89
N GLN A 188 -16.29 7.49 -10.64
CA GLN A 188 -15.51 6.28 -10.89
C GLN A 188 -14.91 5.73 -9.59
N ILE A 189 -14.26 6.60 -8.79
CA ILE A 189 -13.69 6.22 -7.50
C ILE A 189 -14.76 5.65 -6.56
N GLU A 190 -15.89 6.35 -6.40
CA GLU A 190 -16.98 5.88 -5.54
C GLU A 190 -17.55 4.54 -6.01
N SER A 191 -17.68 4.33 -7.32
CA SER A 191 -18.16 3.06 -7.88
C SER A 191 -17.23 1.91 -7.52
N ILE A 192 -15.92 2.10 -7.68
CA ILE A 192 -14.89 1.09 -7.35
C ILE A 192 -14.88 0.81 -5.85
N VAL A 193 -14.89 1.85 -5.02
CA VAL A 193 -14.91 1.73 -3.57
C VAL A 193 -16.15 0.94 -3.11
N LYS A 194 -17.34 1.30 -3.60
CA LYS A 194 -18.58 0.57 -3.29
C LYS A 194 -18.52 -0.91 -3.72
N LYS A 195 -17.92 -1.17 -4.87
CA LYS A 195 -17.83 -2.54 -5.42
C LYS A 195 -16.90 -3.45 -4.64
N TYR A 196 -15.73 -2.94 -4.23
CA TYR A 196 -14.64 -3.77 -3.72
C TYR A 196 -14.29 -3.56 -2.26
N SER A 197 -14.64 -2.41 -1.69
CA SER A 197 -14.16 -1.99 -0.36
C SER A 197 -15.30 -1.63 0.62
N ASN A 198 -16.53 -1.96 0.27
CA ASN A 198 -17.71 -1.66 1.10
C ASN A 198 -17.72 -2.38 2.46
N HIS A 199 -16.89 -3.41 2.61
CA HIS A 199 -16.69 -4.14 3.85
C HIS A 199 -15.69 -3.47 4.81
N ILE A 200 -14.97 -2.46 4.34
CA ILE A 200 -13.99 -1.72 5.14
C ILE A 200 -14.76 -0.66 5.95
N PRO A 201 -14.82 -0.77 7.29
CA PRO A 201 -15.61 0.12 8.15
C PRO A 201 -14.89 1.47 8.38
N LEU A 202 -14.52 2.16 7.31
CA LEU A 202 -13.72 3.37 7.36
C LEU A 202 -14.40 4.50 6.58
N SER A 203 -14.24 5.72 7.09
CA SER A 203 -14.65 6.92 6.38
C SER A 203 -13.68 7.17 5.23
N LEU A 204 -14.16 7.03 3.99
CA LEU A 204 -13.43 7.46 2.80
C LEU A 204 -13.76 8.93 2.56
N ILE A 205 -12.76 9.79 2.65
CA ILE A 205 -12.92 11.22 2.42
C ILE A 205 -12.40 11.54 1.02
N HIS A 206 -13.28 12.10 0.21
CA HIS A 206 -12.93 12.64 -1.11
C HIS A 206 -12.64 14.13 -0.97
N ILE A 207 -11.55 14.58 -1.53
CA ILE A 207 -11.22 16.01 -1.62
C ILE A 207 -10.80 16.32 -3.05
#